data_cf9924d69cb11e00e470fbc0af9df4e9
#
_entry.id   cf9924d69cb11e00e470fbc0af9df4e9
#
_cell.length_a   1.000
_cell.length_b   1.000
_cell.length_c   1.000
_cell.angle_alpha   90.00
_cell.angle_beta   90.00
_cell.angle_gamma   90.00
#
_symmetry.space_group_name_H-M   'P 1'
#
loop_
_entity.id
_entity.type
_entity.pdbx_description
1 polymer ?
#
loop_
_entity_poly.entity_id
_entity_poly.type
_entity_poly.pdbx_seq_one_letter_code
_entity_poly.pdbx_strand_id
1 'polypeptide(L)'
;GSVSVHPKARGEGHMKRLLGDWITDLEGTCDLLALDGQRQRYAYFGFTPGSEKYTFYLDVANVRHTWKNGELSAYTFAPLFPENGEADEEAAAFAKKLNEEKPLYVVREDVKACLKTFGEQAIAIWKNGERIGYLALCGGNQVVEAEVLEEQDFVPALAAYLKENALDSLFISIPVYETGKAAALSEVCESFTKERCGSAMYRIFQFADVIEAMLTMKAETMGISDGTWSAVLEGQPVTVTVKDG
;
A
#
# COMPACT_ATOMS: atom_id res chain seq x y z
N GLY A 1 -6.53 -15.27 -3.62
CA GLY A 1 -5.97 -16.47 -3.01
C GLY A 1 -4.76 -17.01 -3.77
N SER A 2 -4.00 -17.89 -3.16
CA SER A 2 -2.80 -18.48 -3.78
C SER A 2 -3.15 -19.46 -4.89
N VAL A 3 -2.53 -19.34 -6.05
CA VAL A 3 -2.66 -20.33 -7.13
C VAL A 3 -1.64 -21.43 -6.92
N SER A 4 -2.11 -22.63 -6.59
CA SER A 4 -1.25 -23.79 -6.34
C SER A 4 -1.74 -25.04 -7.06
N VAL A 5 -0.80 -25.91 -7.46
CA VAL A 5 -1.09 -27.23 -8.04
C VAL A 5 -0.35 -28.27 -7.22
N HIS A 6 -1.08 -29.30 -6.81
CA HIS A 6 -0.51 -30.41 -6.05
C HIS A 6 0.72 -30.99 -6.78
N PRO A 7 1.82 -31.30 -6.10
CA PRO A 7 3.06 -31.75 -6.76
C PRO A 7 2.88 -32.91 -7.72
N LYS A 8 2.01 -33.88 -7.41
CA LYS A 8 1.73 -35.06 -8.26
C LYS A 8 0.95 -34.73 -9.54
N ALA A 9 0.29 -33.56 -9.62
CA ALA A 9 -0.48 -33.12 -10.78
C ALA A 9 0.23 -31.97 -11.56
N ARG A 10 1.49 -31.71 -11.24
CA ARG A 10 2.29 -30.72 -11.96
C ARG A 10 2.63 -31.23 -13.36
N GLY A 11 2.66 -30.31 -14.35
CA GLY A 11 2.91 -30.65 -15.77
C GLY A 11 1.64 -30.95 -16.57
N GLU A 12 0.49 -31.13 -15.94
CA GLU A 12 -0.78 -31.47 -16.59
C GLU A 12 -1.60 -30.24 -17.06
N GLY A 13 -1.05 -29.04 -16.91
CA GLY A 13 -1.67 -27.79 -17.41
C GLY A 13 -2.77 -27.21 -16.52
N HIS A 14 -3.01 -27.76 -15.33
CA HIS A 14 -4.08 -27.31 -14.43
C HIS A 14 -4.02 -25.82 -14.09
N MET A 15 -2.83 -25.27 -13.85
CA MET A 15 -2.68 -23.83 -13.59
C MET A 15 -3.13 -22.99 -14.79
N LYS A 16 -2.76 -23.39 -16.00
CA LYS A 16 -3.15 -22.67 -17.21
C LYS A 16 -4.65 -22.66 -17.41
N ARG A 17 -5.28 -23.82 -17.21
CA ARG A 17 -6.72 -23.96 -17.33
C ARG A 17 -7.44 -23.11 -16.27
N LEU A 18 -7.07 -23.26 -15.00
CA LEU A 18 -7.68 -22.52 -13.89
C LEU A 18 -7.60 -21.01 -14.10
N LEU A 19 -6.42 -20.49 -14.46
CA LEU A 19 -6.24 -19.05 -14.70
C LEU A 19 -6.98 -18.60 -15.96
N GLY A 20 -7.00 -19.39 -17.02
CA GLY A 20 -7.75 -19.08 -18.23
C GLY A 20 -9.24 -18.98 -17.99
N ASP A 21 -9.82 -19.99 -17.32
CA ASP A 21 -11.24 -20.01 -16.94
C ASP A 21 -11.58 -18.81 -16.06
N TRP A 22 -10.75 -18.55 -15.05
CA TRP A 22 -10.97 -17.44 -14.11
C TRP A 22 -10.90 -16.05 -14.77
N ILE A 23 -9.95 -15.85 -15.69
CA ILE A 23 -9.84 -14.61 -16.46
C ILE A 23 -11.11 -14.41 -17.30
N THR A 24 -11.60 -15.48 -17.95
CA THR A 24 -12.82 -15.43 -18.76
C THR A 24 -14.05 -15.12 -17.93
N ASP A 25 -14.17 -15.71 -16.75
CA ASP A 25 -15.31 -15.49 -15.84
C ASP A 25 -15.33 -14.06 -15.26
N LEU A 26 -14.16 -13.44 -15.11
CA LEU A 26 -14.02 -12.09 -14.54
C LEU A 26 -14.04 -10.98 -15.59
N GLU A 27 -13.83 -11.31 -16.85
CA GLU A 27 -13.96 -10.34 -17.95
C GLU A 27 -15.41 -9.80 -18.01
N GLY A 28 -15.53 -8.46 -17.89
CA GLY A 28 -16.82 -7.77 -17.81
C GLY A 28 -17.44 -7.69 -16.41
N THR A 29 -16.79 -8.26 -15.38
CA THR A 29 -17.21 -8.11 -13.97
C THR A 29 -16.31 -7.19 -13.17
N CYS A 30 -15.11 -6.92 -13.66
CA CYS A 30 -14.16 -5.97 -13.07
C CYS A 30 -13.30 -5.33 -14.17
N ASP A 31 -12.73 -4.16 -13.89
CA ASP A 31 -11.96 -3.38 -14.84
C ASP A 31 -10.52 -3.86 -14.96
N LEU A 32 -9.98 -4.43 -13.88
CA LEU A 32 -8.64 -4.98 -13.85
C LEU A 32 -8.50 -6.13 -12.85
N LEU A 33 -7.51 -6.99 -13.09
CA LEU A 33 -7.04 -7.99 -12.14
C LEU A 33 -5.65 -7.60 -11.65
N ALA A 34 -5.42 -7.77 -10.35
CA ALA A 34 -4.12 -7.59 -9.71
C ALA A 34 -3.65 -8.91 -9.08
N LEU A 35 -2.35 -9.18 -9.18
CA LEU A 35 -1.72 -10.31 -8.48
C LEU A 35 -0.24 -10.00 -8.19
N ASP A 36 0.29 -10.71 -7.20
CA ASP A 36 1.72 -10.82 -6.95
C ASP A 36 2.25 -12.20 -7.37
N GLY A 37 3.39 -12.23 -8.05
CA GLY A 37 3.98 -13.49 -8.43
C GLY A 37 5.11 -13.42 -9.46
N GLN A 38 5.52 -14.58 -9.95
CA GLN A 38 6.62 -14.68 -10.91
C GLN A 38 6.19 -14.15 -12.28
N ARG A 39 6.82 -13.06 -12.73
CA ARG A 39 6.53 -12.37 -13.98
C ARG A 39 6.42 -13.31 -15.18
N GLN A 40 7.36 -14.24 -15.35
CA GLN A 40 7.40 -15.14 -16.49
C GLN A 40 6.17 -16.06 -16.59
N ARG A 41 5.56 -16.38 -15.45
CA ARG A 41 4.35 -17.21 -15.42
C ARG A 41 3.12 -16.43 -15.83
N TYR A 42 2.98 -15.21 -15.30
CA TYR A 42 1.74 -14.43 -15.45
C TYR A 42 1.74 -13.55 -16.71
N ALA A 43 2.90 -13.17 -17.23
CA ALA A 43 3.00 -12.48 -18.52
C ALA A 43 2.33 -13.27 -19.67
N TYR A 44 2.35 -14.61 -19.62
CA TYR A 44 1.65 -15.47 -20.59
C TYR A 44 0.12 -15.22 -20.61
N PHE A 45 -0.45 -14.79 -19.49
CA PHE A 45 -1.89 -14.48 -19.34
C PHE A 45 -2.18 -12.98 -19.50
N GLY A 46 -1.27 -12.19 -20.05
CA GLY A 46 -1.46 -10.77 -20.28
C GLY A 46 -1.25 -9.87 -19.05
N PHE A 47 -0.68 -10.40 -17.95
CA PHE A 47 -0.32 -9.57 -16.81
C PHE A 47 1.00 -8.83 -17.04
N THR A 48 1.01 -7.55 -16.71
CA THR A 48 2.17 -6.66 -16.84
C THR A 48 2.51 -6.00 -15.51
N PRO A 49 3.80 -5.87 -15.12
CA PRO A 49 4.19 -5.12 -13.93
C PRO A 49 3.78 -3.66 -14.04
N GLY A 50 3.14 -3.12 -13.00
CA GLY A 50 2.57 -1.77 -13.06
C GLY A 50 2.66 -0.94 -11.77
N SER A 51 3.36 -1.43 -10.74
CA SER A 51 3.45 -0.74 -9.46
C SER A 51 4.85 -0.16 -9.23
N GLU A 52 4.88 1.02 -8.62
CA GLU A 52 6.10 1.68 -8.13
C GLU A 52 5.92 2.08 -6.66
N LYS A 53 7.00 2.03 -5.90
CA LYS A 53 7.03 2.47 -4.50
C LYS A 53 8.33 3.18 -4.17
N TYR A 54 8.29 4.00 -3.13
CA TYR A 54 9.47 4.43 -2.40
C TYR A 54 9.72 3.51 -1.21
N THR A 55 10.99 3.27 -0.90
CA THR A 55 11.41 2.65 0.36
C THR A 55 12.42 3.59 1.01
N PHE A 56 12.02 4.16 2.15
CA PHE A 56 12.84 5.03 2.97
C PHE A 56 13.53 4.24 4.06
N TYR A 57 14.72 4.67 4.42
CA TYR A 57 15.51 4.13 5.51
C TYR A 57 15.62 5.17 6.62
N LEU A 58 14.88 4.96 7.71
CA LEU A 58 14.91 5.79 8.91
C LEU A 58 15.74 5.09 9.97
N ASP A 59 16.83 5.70 10.40
CA ASP A 59 17.74 5.13 11.39
C ASP A 59 17.85 5.96 12.68
N VAL A 60 18.58 5.42 13.66
CA VAL A 60 18.81 6.06 14.96
C VAL A 60 19.52 7.41 14.80
N ALA A 61 20.39 7.58 13.79
CA ALA A 61 21.10 8.84 13.57
C ALA A 61 20.15 9.91 13.09
N ASN A 62 19.28 9.59 12.12
CA ASN A 62 18.22 10.49 11.63
C ASN A 62 17.33 10.98 12.79
N VAL A 63 16.87 10.03 13.63
CA VAL A 63 16.00 10.35 14.78
C VAL A 63 16.72 11.26 15.78
N ARG A 64 17.97 10.95 16.12
CA ARG A 64 18.77 11.75 17.06
C ARG A 64 19.07 13.16 16.56
N HIS A 65 19.27 13.33 15.25
CA HIS A 65 19.56 14.63 14.66
C HIS A 65 18.32 15.51 14.52
N THR A 66 17.15 14.90 14.26
CA THR A 66 15.91 15.64 14.02
C THR A 66 15.19 16.01 15.31
N TRP A 67 15.13 15.09 16.29
CA TRP A 67 14.38 15.32 17.54
C TRP A 67 15.28 15.35 18.77
N LYS A 68 15.03 16.33 19.65
CA LYS A 68 15.66 16.41 20.96
C LYS A 68 15.07 15.41 21.93
N ASN A 69 15.78 15.18 23.03
CA ASN A 69 15.28 14.32 24.09
C ASN A 69 13.93 14.82 24.64
N GLY A 70 12.93 13.94 24.64
CA GLY A 70 11.58 14.21 25.16
C GLY A 70 10.55 14.64 24.11
N GLU A 71 10.94 15.13 22.93
CA GLU A 71 9.98 15.59 21.92
C GLU A 71 9.08 14.46 21.37
N LEU A 72 9.55 13.23 21.38
CA LEU A 72 8.78 12.06 20.96
C LEU A 72 8.02 11.35 22.09
N SER A 73 8.08 11.83 23.34
CA SER A 73 7.50 11.19 24.51
C SER A 73 5.96 11.20 24.56
N ALA A 74 5.34 12.00 23.69
CA ALA A 74 3.87 12.05 23.57
C ALA A 74 3.30 10.80 22.87
N TYR A 75 4.13 10.07 22.10
CA TYR A 75 3.72 8.89 21.35
C TYR A 75 3.93 7.63 22.20
N THR A 76 2.95 6.74 22.18
CA THR A 76 2.99 5.41 22.80
C THR A 76 2.35 4.37 21.88
N PHE A 77 2.68 3.10 22.08
CA PHE A 77 2.31 2.03 21.17
C PHE A 77 1.70 0.85 21.94
N ALA A 78 0.70 0.21 21.31
CA ALA A 78 0.08 -0.99 21.85
C ALA A 78 -0.39 -1.88 20.67
N PRO A 79 -0.60 -3.18 20.86
CA PRO A 79 -1.24 -4.01 19.83
C PRO A 79 -2.55 -3.38 19.35
N LEU A 80 -2.74 -3.24 18.04
CA LEU A 80 -3.99 -2.71 17.47
C LEU A 80 -5.18 -3.63 17.76
N PHE A 81 -4.92 -4.95 17.80
CA PHE A 81 -5.90 -5.99 18.11
C PHE A 81 -5.42 -6.78 19.34
N PRO A 82 -5.78 -6.35 20.55
CA PRO A 82 -5.45 -7.09 21.77
C PRO A 82 -6.17 -8.45 21.82
N GLU A 83 -5.63 -9.42 22.53
CA GLU A 83 -6.15 -10.79 22.56
C GLU A 83 -7.55 -10.93 23.18
N ASN A 84 -8.03 -9.92 23.90
CA ASN A 84 -9.28 -9.97 24.69
C ASN A 84 -10.56 -9.55 23.96
N GLY A 85 -10.54 -9.38 22.65
CA GLY A 85 -11.72 -9.42 21.74
C GLY A 85 -12.64 -8.18 21.68
N GLU A 86 -13.00 -7.52 22.77
CA GLU A 86 -13.99 -6.43 22.76
C GLU A 86 -13.50 -5.12 22.07
N ALA A 87 -12.20 -4.88 22.06
CA ALA A 87 -11.61 -3.70 21.41
C ALA A 87 -11.36 -3.88 19.90
N ASP A 88 -11.56 -5.09 19.37
CA ASP A 88 -11.20 -5.44 18.00
C ASP A 88 -12.09 -4.74 16.96
N GLU A 89 -13.40 -4.61 17.22
CA GLU A 89 -14.34 -3.98 16.29
C GLU A 89 -14.09 -2.49 16.15
N GLU A 90 -13.86 -1.79 17.27
CA GLU A 90 -13.54 -0.36 17.27
C GLU A 90 -12.19 -0.09 16.58
N ALA A 91 -11.17 -0.92 16.87
CA ALA A 91 -9.87 -0.82 16.25
C ALA A 91 -9.94 -1.10 14.74
N ALA A 92 -10.73 -2.09 14.32
CA ALA A 92 -10.94 -2.42 12.91
C ALA A 92 -11.69 -1.28 12.19
N ALA A 93 -12.73 -0.72 12.79
CA ALA A 93 -13.48 0.42 12.25
C ALA A 93 -12.58 1.66 12.09
N PHE A 94 -11.74 1.94 13.09
CA PHE A 94 -10.77 3.03 13.03
C PHE A 94 -9.74 2.83 11.90
N ALA A 95 -9.13 1.66 11.81
CA ALA A 95 -8.16 1.35 10.76
C ALA A 95 -8.80 1.33 9.37
N LYS A 96 -10.05 0.86 9.27
CA LYS A 96 -10.83 0.91 8.04
C LYS A 96 -11.05 2.33 7.57
N LYS A 97 -11.50 3.21 8.47
CA LYS A 97 -11.70 4.63 8.17
C LYS A 97 -10.43 5.26 7.60
N LEU A 98 -9.29 5.14 8.28
CA LEU A 98 -8.01 5.69 7.81
C LEU A 98 -7.58 5.12 6.44
N ASN A 99 -7.84 3.82 6.21
CA ASN A 99 -7.55 3.22 4.91
C ASN A 99 -8.42 3.79 3.78
N GLU A 100 -9.71 4.05 4.06
CA GLU A 100 -10.68 4.55 3.08
C GLU A 100 -10.56 6.07 2.81
N GLU A 101 -9.83 6.81 3.64
CA GLU A 101 -9.49 8.22 3.42
C GLU A 101 -8.34 8.41 2.42
N LYS A 102 -7.64 7.34 2.01
CA LYS A 102 -6.58 7.41 0.99
C LYS A 102 -7.18 7.59 -0.41
N PRO A 103 -6.50 8.31 -1.31
CA PRO A 103 -6.96 8.52 -2.69
C PRO A 103 -7.04 7.20 -3.50
N LEU A 104 -6.29 6.20 -3.10
CA LEU A 104 -6.34 4.83 -3.64
C LEU A 104 -6.19 3.84 -2.49
N TYR A 105 -7.16 2.99 -2.31
CA TYR A 105 -7.15 1.99 -1.24
C TYR A 105 -7.74 0.64 -1.67
N VAL A 106 -7.35 -0.40 -0.95
CA VAL A 106 -7.95 -1.73 -1.10
C VAL A 106 -9.16 -1.83 -0.17
N VAL A 107 -10.32 -2.19 -0.71
CA VAL A 107 -11.50 -2.49 0.09
C VAL A 107 -11.24 -3.73 0.93
N ARG A 108 -11.44 -3.62 2.25
CA ARG A 108 -11.17 -4.68 3.22
C ARG A 108 -12.45 -5.06 3.95
N GLU A 109 -12.95 -6.26 3.71
CA GLU A 109 -14.10 -6.80 4.46
C GLU A 109 -13.68 -7.16 5.88
N ASP A 110 -12.53 -7.79 6.05
CA ASP A 110 -11.93 -8.13 7.35
C ASP A 110 -10.57 -7.42 7.49
N VAL A 111 -10.59 -6.25 8.11
CA VAL A 111 -9.38 -5.42 8.32
C VAL A 111 -8.35 -6.15 9.18
N LYS A 112 -8.79 -6.87 10.23
CA LYS A 112 -7.90 -7.60 11.12
C LYS A 112 -7.17 -8.73 10.38
N ALA A 113 -7.89 -9.51 9.57
CA ALA A 113 -7.28 -10.57 8.77
C ALA A 113 -6.35 -9.99 7.69
N CYS A 114 -6.72 -8.89 7.03
CA CYS A 114 -5.88 -8.21 6.06
C CYS A 114 -4.57 -7.72 6.68
N LEU A 115 -4.63 -6.96 7.78
CA LEU A 115 -3.43 -6.43 8.44
C LEU A 115 -2.53 -7.53 8.99
N LYS A 116 -3.09 -8.65 9.47
CA LYS A 116 -2.31 -9.82 9.88
C LYS A 116 -1.70 -10.60 8.71
N THR A 117 -2.26 -10.47 7.51
CA THR A 117 -1.72 -11.14 6.31
C THR A 117 -0.56 -10.35 5.71
N PHE A 118 -0.64 -9.01 5.70
CA PHE A 118 0.39 -8.15 5.15
C PHE A 118 1.49 -7.82 6.16
N GLY A 119 1.15 -7.74 7.45
CA GLY A 119 2.07 -7.49 8.54
C GLY A 119 1.99 -8.61 9.59
N GLU A 120 3.12 -8.98 10.13
CA GLU A 120 3.16 -9.92 11.26
C GLU A 120 2.60 -9.28 12.54
N GLN A 121 2.70 -7.94 12.62
CA GLN A 121 2.25 -7.13 13.74
C GLN A 121 1.44 -5.93 13.25
N ALA A 122 0.31 -5.69 13.89
CA ALA A 122 -0.48 -4.46 13.76
C ALA A 122 -0.48 -3.72 15.09
N ILE A 123 -0.01 -2.47 15.07
CA ILE A 123 0.27 -1.65 16.25
C ILE A 123 -0.58 -0.38 16.18
N ALA A 124 -1.29 -0.04 17.25
CA ALA A 124 -1.97 1.23 17.42
C ALA A 124 -0.97 2.32 17.83
N ILE A 125 -1.10 3.49 17.25
CA ILE A 125 -0.33 4.69 17.58
C ILE A 125 -1.19 5.58 18.43
N TRP A 126 -0.68 5.95 19.60
CA TRP A 126 -1.33 6.86 20.53
C TRP A 126 -0.50 8.12 20.70
N LYS A 127 -1.14 9.27 20.87
CA LYS A 127 -0.52 10.55 21.20
C LYS A 127 -1.28 11.21 22.33
N ASN A 128 -0.61 11.49 23.44
CA ASN A 128 -1.22 12.07 24.65
C ASN A 128 -2.46 11.31 25.17
N GLY A 129 -2.50 9.97 24.98
CA GLY A 129 -3.60 9.12 25.41
C GLY A 129 -4.75 8.98 24.41
N GLU A 130 -4.68 9.62 23.25
CA GLU A 130 -5.64 9.47 22.14
C GLU A 130 -5.06 8.58 21.03
N ARG A 131 -5.86 7.68 20.48
CA ARG A 131 -5.45 6.86 19.34
C ARG A 131 -5.49 7.70 18.07
N ILE A 132 -4.34 7.89 17.45
CA ILE A 132 -4.17 8.76 16.28
C ILE A 132 -3.84 7.99 15.01
N GLY A 133 -3.55 6.70 15.09
CA GLY A 133 -3.14 5.95 13.90
C GLY A 133 -2.84 4.48 14.17
N TYR A 134 -2.30 3.84 13.16
CA TYR A 134 -1.76 2.49 13.27
C TYR A 134 -0.57 2.30 12.35
N LEU A 135 0.22 1.26 12.64
CA LEU A 135 1.26 0.77 11.74
C LEU A 135 1.22 -0.76 11.67
N ALA A 136 1.54 -1.31 10.51
CA ALA A 136 1.72 -2.74 10.28
C ALA A 136 3.17 -3.02 9.90
N LEU A 137 3.77 -4.00 10.57
CA LEU A 137 5.18 -4.36 10.44
C LEU A 137 5.33 -5.81 9.99
N CYS A 138 6.31 -6.06 9.13
CA CYS A 138 6.78 -7.38 8.74
C CYS A 138 8.27 -7.51 9.11
N GLY A 139 8.70 -8.68 9.59
CA GLY A 139 10.10 -8.89 9.97
C GLY A 139 10.62 -7.97 11.08
N GLY A 140 9.74 -7.36 11.86
CA GLY A 140 10.05 -6.52 13.01
C GLY A 140 10.45 -5.07 12.70
N ASN A 141 10.96 -4.76 11.51
CA ASN A 141 11.41 -3.41 11.16
C ASN A 141 10.99 -2.93 9.77
N GLN A 142 10.23 -3.71 9.02
CA GLN A 142 9.65 -3.29 7.75
C GLN A 142 8.24 -2.74 7.97
N VAL A 143 8.05 -1.46 7.85
CA VAL A 143 6.74 -0.80 7.87
C VAL A 143 6.11 -1.03 6.49
N VAL A 144 5.11 -1.89 6.44
CA VAL A 144 4.36 -2.22 5.21
C VAL A 144 3.15 -1.33 5.02
N GLU A 145 2.64 -0.77 6.11
CA GLU A 145 1.56 0.21 6.11
C GLU A 145 1.63 1.03 7.39
N ALA A 146 1.40 2.33 7.29
CA ALA A 146 1.25 3.22 8.45
C ALA A 146 0.34 4.39 8.08
N GLU A 147 -0.70 4.59 8.89
CA GLU A 147 -1.69 5.64 8.69
C GLU A 147 -1.92 6.41 10.00
N VAL A 148 -2.08 7.71 9.88
CA VAL A 148 -2.33 8.64 11.00
C VAL A 148 -3.43 9.63 10.63
N LEU A 149 -4.13 10.16 11.62
CA LEU A 149 -5.18 11.16 11.41
C LEU A 149 -4.61 12.47 10.83
N GLU A 150 -3.45 12.90 11.33
CA GLU A 150 -2.81 14.15 10.92
C GLU A 150 -1.44 13.83 10.32
N GLU A 151 -1.21 14.20 9.06
CA GLU A 151 0.02 13.87 8.32
C GLU A 151 1.30 14.30 9.04
N GLN A 152 1.25 15.41 9.78
CA GLN A 152 2.37 15.90 10.61
C GLN A 152 2.83 14.92 11.69
N ASP A 153 1.99 13.96 12.09
CA ASP A 153 2.32 12.94 13.08
C ASP A 153 2.96 11.69 12.48
N PHE A 154 2.96 11.55 11.15
CA PHE A 154 3.42 10.35 10.48
C PHE A 154 4.89 10.02 10.77
N VAL A 155 5.82 10.92 10.46
CA VAL A 155 7.26 10.67 10.67
C VAL A 155 7.63 10.69 12.16
N PRO A 156 7.12 11.63 13.00
CA PRO A 156 7.36 11.58 14.45
C PRO A 156 6.91 10.29 15.12
N ALA A 157 5.76 9.72 14.73
CA ALA A 157 5.28 8.45 15.27
C ALA A 157 6.22 7.28 14.90
N LEU A 158 6.69 7.21 13.66
CA LEU A 158 7.66 6.19 13.23
C LEU A 158 8.99 6.33 13.97
N ALA A 159 9.47 7.56 14.16
CA ALA A 159 10.68 7.85 14.92
C ALA A 159 10.54 7.45 16.41
N ALA A 160 9.37 7.73 17.00
CA ALA A 160 9.05 7.32 18.37
C ALA A 160 9.02 5.79 18.49
N TYR A 161 8.39 5.10 17.53
CA TYR A 161 8.33 3.64 17.51
C TYR A 161 9.72 3.01 17.43
N LEU A 162 10.57 3.50 16.52
CA LEU A 162 11.96 3.06 16.40
C LEU A 162 12.70 3.18 17.75
N LYS A 163 12.56 4.33 18.42
CA LYS A 163 13.23 4.61 19.69
C LYS A 163 12.68 3.75 20.84
N GLU A 164 11.35 3.62 20.97
CA GLU A 164 10.70 2.85 22.05
C GLU A 164 11.07 1.35 21.98
N ASN A 165 11.15 0.82 20.76
CA ASN A 165 11.49 -0.59 20.54
C ASN A 165 12.99 -0.87 20.38
N ALA A 166 13.84 0.14 20.60
CA ALA A 166 15.29 0.05 20.49
C ALA A 166 15.75 -0.57 19.15
N LEU A 167 15.07 -0.20 18.06
CA LEU A 167 15.43 -0.66 16.71
C LEU A 167 16.57 0.19 16.16
N ASP A 168 17.46 -0.42 15.37
CA ASP A 168 18.52 0.31 14.68
C ASP A 168 17.97 1.13 13.51
N SER A 169 16.93 0.62 12.84
CA SER A 169 16.32 1.25 11.67
C SER A 169 14.93 0.73 11.36
N LEU A 170 14.16 1.52 10.60
CA LEU A 170 12.92 1.13 9.94
C LEU A 170 13.06 1.26 8.42
N PHE A 171 12.55 0.27 7.70
CA PHE A 171 12.32 0.34 6.25
C PHE A 171 10.86 0.70 6.01
N ILE A 172 10.60 1.85 5.44
CA ILE A 172 9.26 2.40 5.28
C ILE A 172 8.91 2.39 3.80
N SER A 173 8.00 1.50 3.39
CA SER A 173 7.54 1.41 2.00
C SER A 173 6.25 2.19 1.83
N ILE A 174 6.25 3.16 0.91
CA ILE A 174 5.07 3.97 0.57
C ILE A 174 4.83 4.01 -0.94
N PRO A 175 3.58 4.07 -1.40
CA PRO A 175 3.25 4.28 -2.80
C PRO A 175 3.77 5.63 -3.30
N VAL A 176 4.07 5.71 -4.60
CA VAL A 176 4.63 6.96 -5.20
C VAL A 176 3.64 8.13 -5.23
N TYR A 177 2.35 7.87 -5.09
CA TYR A 177 1.31 8.90 -5.06
C TYR A 177 1.12 9.53 -3.67
N GLU A 178 1.64 8.95 -2.61
CA GLU A 178 1.64 9.53 -1.25
C GLU A 178 2.76 10.58 -1.13
N THR A 179 2.63 11.67 -1.88
CA THR A 179 3.67 12.68 -2.04
C THR A 179 3.97 13.45 -0.75
N GLY A 180 2.97 13.68 0.10
CA GLY A 180 3.15 14.34 1.41
C GLY A 180 4.01 13.48 2.34
N LYS A 181 3.68 12.21 2.51
CA LYS A 181 4.51 11.28 3.31
C LYS A 181 5.94 11.15 2.75
N ALA A 182 6.07 11.11 1.41
CA ALA A 182 7.38 11.07 0.76
C ALA A 182 8.21 12.33 1.04
N ALA A 183 7.60 13.51 0.97
CA ALA A 183 8.24 14.77 1.29
C ALA A 183 8.69 14.81 2.76
N ALA A 184 7.78 14.48 3.69
CA ALA A 184 8.09 14.46 5.13
C ALA A 184 9.22 13.48 5.49
N LEU A 185 9.23 12.27 4.89
CA LEU A 185 10.34 11.34 5.08
C LEU A 185 11.64 11.83 4.47
N SER A 186 11.60 12.52 3.32
CA SER A 186 12.80 13.06 2.65
C SER A 186 13.50 14.17 3.45
N GLU A 187 12.78 14.86 4.33
CA GLU A 187 13.36 15.87 5.23
C GLU A 187 14.20 15.24 6.36
N VAL A 188 13.92 13.97 6.69
CA VAL A 188 14.53 13.28 7.82
C VAL A 188 15.49 12.18 7.39
N CYS A 189 15.10 11.36 6.39
CA CYS A 189 15.91 10.24 5.93
C CYS A 189 16.96 10.69 4.91
N GLU A 190 18.23 10.30 5.11
CA GLU A 190 19.31 10.61 4.18
C GLU A 190 19.24 9.79 2.89
N SER A 191 18.58 8.64 2.92
CA SER A 191 18.52 7.76 1.76
C SER A 191 17.14 7.11 1.57
N PHE A 192 16.76 6.97 0.30
CA PHE A 192 15.61 6.21 -0.14
C PHE A 192 15.85 5.62 -1.52
N THR A 193 15.08 4.60 -1.86
CA THR A 193 15.05 4.02 -3.21
C THR A 193 13.65 4.17 -3.81
N LYS A 194 13.59 4.46 -5.12
CA LYS A 194 12.38 4.31 -5.91
C LYS A 194 12.53 3.05 -6.77
N GLU A 195 11.62 2.11 -6.60
CA GLU A 195 11.69 0.85 -7.33
C GLU A 195 10.36 0.50 -8.02
N ARG A 196 10.47 -0.17 -9.16
CA ARG A 196 9.32 -0.81 -9.79
C ARG A 196 9.12 -2.19 -9.16
N CYS A 197 7.93 -2.42 -8.59
CA CYS A 197 7.59 -3.72 -8.02
C CYS A 197 7.30 -4.72 -9.15
N GLY A 198 8.28 -5.56 -9.46
CA GLY A 198 8.17 -6.53 -10.56
C GLY A 198 7.21 -7.70 -10.28
N SER A 199 6.86 -7.94 -9.01
CA SER A 199 5.90 -8.96 -8.60
C SER A 199 4.45 -8.45 -8.61
N ALA A 200 4.22 -7.15 -8.47
CA ALA A 200 2.90 -6.54 -8.56
C ALA A 200 2.54 -6.39 -10.05
N MET A 201 1.62 -7.22 -10.52
CA MET A 201 1.26 -7.34 -11.92
C MET A 201 -0.24 -7.13 -12.11
N TYR A 202 -0.60 -6.50 -13.22
CA TYR A 202 -1.97 -6.14 -13.56
C TYR A 202 -2.34 -6.63 -14.95
N ARG A 203 -3.58 -7.09 -15.11
CA ARG A 203 -4.24 -7.30 -16.39
C ARG A 203 -5.45 -6.39 -16.45
N ILE A 204 -5.50 -5.50 -17.43
CA ILE A 204 -6.57 -4.52 -17.60
C ILE A 204 -7.59 -5.09 -18.58
N PHE A 205 -8.88 -5.04 -18.23
CA PHE A 205 -10.01 -5.38 -19.09
C PHE A 205 -10.66 -4.13 -19.67
N GLN A 206 -10.80 -3.05 -18.86
CA GLN A 206 -11.42 -1.79 -19.24
C GLN A 206 -10.41 -0.64 -19.11
N PHE A 207 -9.75 -0.30 -20.21
CA PHE A 207 -8.70 0.74 -20.18
C PHE A 207 -9.26 2.12 -19.87
N ALA A 208 -10.46 2.47 -20.35
CA ALA A 208 -11.05 3.78 -20.10
C ALA A 208 -11.27 4.01 -18.60
N ASP A 209 -11.91 3.07 -17.92
CA ASP A 209 -12.26 3.17 -16.50
C ASP A 209 -11.02 3.19 -15.61
N VAL A 210 -10.04 2.34 -15.91
CA VAL A 210 -8.76 2.31 -15.18
C VAL A 210 -7.98 3.61 -15.37
N ILE A 211 -7.93 4.16 -16.59
CA ILE A 211 -7.23 5.41 -16.87
C ILE A 211 -7.93 6.59 -16.18
N GLU A 212 -9.27 6.65 -16.24
CA GLU A 212 -10.04 7.67 -15.53
C GLU A 212 -9.76 7.66 -14.04
N ALA A 213 -9.85 6.49 -13.40
CA ALA A 213 -9.55 6.33 -11.96
C ALA A 213 -8.11 6.77 -11.61
N MET A 214 -7.11 6.36 -12.41
CA MET A 214 -5.72 6.73 -12.17
C MET A 214 -5.44 8.23 -12.39
N LEU A 215 -6.09 8.85 -13.36
CA LEU A 215 -5.95 10.28 -13.62
C LEU A 215 -6.69 11.12 -12.57
N THR A 216 -7.84 10.68 -12.08
CA THR A 216 -8.54 11.30 -10.95
C THR A 216 -7.64 11.30 -9.72
N MET A 217 -7.08 10.16 -9.34
CA MET A 217 -6.11 10.08 -8.24
C MET A 217 -4.92 11.02 -8.46
N LYS A 218 -4.39 11.06 -9.67
CA LYS A 218 -3.24 11.93 -9.99
C LYS A 218 -3.59 13.40 -9.90
N ALA A 219 -4.79 13.81 -10.34
CA ALA A 219 -5.29 15.19 -10.21
C ALA A 219 -5.33 15.61 -8.74
N GLU A 220 -5.86 14.74 -7.86
CA GLU A 220 -5.98 15.00 -6.43
C GLU A 220 -4.61 15.06 -5.71
N THR A 221 -3.64 14.24 -6.12
CA THR A 221 -2.36 14.09 -5.39
C THR A 221 -1.21 14.91 -5.95
N MET A 222 -1.18 15.16 -7.27
CA MET A 222 -0.04 15.79 -7.97
C MET A 222 -0.47 16.93 -8.87
N GLY A 223 -1.77 17.04 -9.17
CA GLY A 223 -2.29 17.90 -10.23
C GLY A 223 -1.97 17.35 -11.63
N ILE A 224 -2.81 17.70 -12.60
CA ILE A 224 -2.62 17.38 -14.01
C ILE A 224 -2.95 18.61 -14.86
N SER A 225 -2.39 18.68 -16.07
CA SER A 225 -2.67 19.79 -16.99
C SER A 225 -3.86 19.48 -17.87
N ASP A 226 -4.60 20.54 -18.25
CA ASP A 226 -5.67 20.44 -19.22
C ASP A 226 -5.19 19.94 -20.57
N GLY A 227 -5.99 19.14 -21.22
CA GLY A 227 -5.68 18.61 -22.54
C GLY A 227 -6.59 17.46 -22.95
N THR A 228 -6.44 17.06 -24.21
CA THR A 228 -7.13 15.89 -24.76
C THR A 228 -6.12 14.95 -25.38
N TRP A 229 -6.24 13.66 -25.06
CA TRP A 229 -5.42 12.60 -25.61
C TRP A 229 -6.31 11.44 -26.04
N SER A 230 -5.97 10.81 -27.19
CA SER A 230 -6.68 9.64 -27.69
C SER A 230 -5.71 8.57 -28.16
N ALA A 231 -6.03 7.32 -27.90
CA ALA A 231 -5.28 6.15 -28.36
C ALA A 231 -6.19 4.93 -28.56
N VAL A 232 -5.62 3.90 -29.18
CA VAL A 232 -6.23 2.56 -29.20
C VAL A 232 -5.31 1.66 -28.36
N LEU A 233 -5.85 1.12 -27.27
CA LEU A 233 -5.14 0.27 -26.31
C LEU A 233 -5.71 -1.15 -26.38
N GLU A 234 -4.93 -2.11 -26.87
CA GLU A 234 -5.37 -3.51 -27.08
C GLU A 234 -6.72 -3.62 -27.84
N GLY A 235 -6.92 -2.75 -28.84
CA GLY A 235 -8.14 -2.69 -29.65
C GLY A 235 -9.28 -1.83 -29.08
N GLN A 236 -9.15 -1.30 -27.86
CA GLN A 236 -10.12 -0.41 -27.23
C GLN A 236 -9.78 1.06 -27.55
N PRO A 237 -10.67 1.83 -28.18
CA PRO A 237 -10.49 3.25 -28.37
C PRO A 237 -10.70 3.96 -27.01
N VAL A 238 -9.72 4.75 -26.60
CA VAL A 238 -9.77 5.54 -25.37
C VAL A 238 -9.51 7.00 -25.69
N THR A 239 -10.37 7.88 -25.20
CA THR A 239 -10.17 9.34 -25.24
C THR A 239 -10.27 9.90 -23.84
N VAL A 240 -9.24 10.62 -23.43
CA VAL A 240 -9.17 11.32 -22.14
C VAL A 240 -9.23 12.81 -22.41
N THR A 241 -10.06 13.51 -21.65
CA THR A 241 -10.10 14.99 -21.64
C THR A 241 -9.99 15.47 -20.21
N VAL A 242 -9.00 16.29 -19.93
CA VAL A 242 -8.81 16.99 -18.66
C VAL A 242 -9.22 18.44 -18.84
N LYS A 243 -10.05 18.95 -17.93
CA LYS A 243 -10.48 20.34 -17.85
C LYS A 243 -10.46 20.81 -16.41
N ASP A 244 -9.88 21.99 -16.20
CA ASP A 244 -9.80 22.66 -14.90
C ASP A 244 -8.97 21.85 -13.87
N GLY A 245 -8.00 21.08 -14.36
CA GLY A 245 -7.05 20.32 -13.53
C GLY A 245 -7.49 18.91 -13.18
#